data_3f7888ef407712ea8f34679dc74a1b2e
#
_entry.id   3f7888ef407712ea8f34679dc74a1b2e
#
_cell.length_a   1.000
_cell.length_b   1.000
_cell.length_c   1.000
_cell.angle_alpha   90.00
_cell.angle_beta   90.00
_cell.angle_gamma   90.00
#
_symmetry.space_group_name_H-M   'P 1'
#
loop_
_entity.id
_entity.type
_entity.pdbx_description
1 polymer ?
#
loop_
_entity_poly.entity_id
_entity_poly.type
_entity_poly.pdbx_seq_one_letter_code
_entity_poly.pdbx_strand_id
1 'polypeptide(L)'
;MKKFFYRVQNGDGLLALSEKFSVPVGVLISLNNLTADLAQGDILYIERDERMRIYTVGVHETAESIAQKYCTTPEKILSDNAVDYLFYGLKIYL
;
A
#
# COMPACT_ATOMS: atom_id res chain seq x y z
N MET A 1 1.11 -6.21 15.34
CA MET A 1 0.44 -5.50 14.26
C MET A 1 -0.17 -4.21 14.79
N LYS A 2 0.11 -3.09 14.14
CA LYS A 2 -0.36 -1.78 14.58
C LYS A 2 -1.71 -1.49 13.93
N LYS A 3 -2.70 -1.10 14.72
CA LYS A 3 -4.08 -0.87 14.27
C LYS A 3 -4.64 0.40 14.89
N PHE A 4 -5.28 1.23 14.09
CA PHE A 4 -5.95 2.44 14.59
C PHE A 4 -6.89 3.00 13.54
N PHE A 5 -7.77 3.92 13.94
CA PHE A 5 -8.63 4.66 13.04
C PHE A 5 -8.04 6.06 12.83
N TYR A 6 -8.13 6.54 11.61
CA TYR A 6 -7.62 7.85 11.23
C TYR A 6 -8.72 8.67 10.56
N ARG A 7 -8.89 9.90 11.00
CA ARG A 7 -9.84 10.82 10.36
C ARG A 7 -9.11 11.58 9.24
N VAL A 8 -9.62 11.47 8.02
CA VAL A 8 -9.05 12.12 6.84
C VAL A 8 -9.13 13.64 6.99
N GLN A 9 -8.01 14.31 6.79
CA GLN A 9 -7.89 15.75 6.88
C GLN A 9 -7.97 16.36 5.47
N ASN A 10 -8.22 17.66 5.41
CA ASN A 10 -8.23 18.37 4.15
C ASN A 10 -6.87 18.22 3.45
N GLY A 11 -6.90 17.79 2.19
CA GLY A 11 -5.69 17.59 1.39
C GLY A 11 -5.05 16.22 1.50
N ASP A 12 -5.57 15.33 2.37
CA ASP A 12 -5.06 13.97 2.46
C ASP A 12 -5.46 13.16 1.22
N GLY A 13 -4.48 12.51 0.59
CA GLY A 13 -4.72 11.58 -0.50
C GLY A 13 -4.24 10.20 -0.12
N LEU A 14 -4.70 9.17 -0.85
CA LEU A 14 -4.35 7.78 -0.56
C LEU A 14 -2.84 7.53 -0.62
N LEU A 15 -2.16 8.08 -1.64
CA LEU A 15 -0.71 7.89 -1.76
C LEU A 15 0.04 8.56 -0.62
N ALA A 16 -0.39 9.76 -0.21
CA ALA A 16 0.22 10.46 0.91
C ALA A 16 0.03 9.71 2.22
N LEU A 17 -1.16 9.16 2.45
CA LEU A 17 -1.44 8.38 3.65
C LEU A 17 -0.70 7.04 3.66
N SER A 18 -0.58 6.41 2.49
CA SER A 18 0.21 5.20 2.34
C SER A 18 1.65 5.44 2.78
N GLU A 19 2.24 6.53 2.34
CA GLU A 19 3.60 6.90 2.72
C GLU A 19 3.70 7.26 4.19
N LYS A 20 2.77 8.06 4.70
CA LYS A 20 2.75 8.50 6.10
C LYS A 20 2.69 7.34 7.08
N PHE A 21 1.85 6.35 6.79
CA PHE A 21 1.63 5.22 7.72
C PHE A 21 2.38 3.96 7.31
N SER A 22 3.11 4.00 6.21
CA SER A 22 3.86 2.84 5.67
C SER A 22 2.95 1.63 5.46
N VAL A 23 1.79 1.87 4.84
CA VAL A 23 0.84 0.82 4.47
C VAL A 23 0.61 0.93 2.97
N PRO A 24 0.77 -0.16 2.21
CA PRO A 24 0.55 -0.12 0.76
C PRO A 24 -0.83 0.42 0.40
N VAL A 25 -0.91 1.22 -0.67
CA VAL A 25 -2.16 1.86 -1.07
C VAL A 25 -3.26 0.84 -1.38
N GLY A 26 -2.91 -0.27 -2.04
CA GLY A 26 -3.88 -1.32 -2.32
C GLY A 26 -4.44 -1.96 -1.05
N VAL A 27 -3.60 -2.09 -0.03
CA VAL A 27 -4.01 -2.63 1.27
C VAL A 27 -4.96 -1.65 1.96
N LEU A 28 -4.67 -0.34 1.91
CA LEU A 28 -5.58 0.68 2.46
C LEU A 28 -6.95 0.62 1.81
N ILE A 29 -6.97 0.51 0.48
CA ILE A 29 -8.22 0.41 -0.28
C ILE A 29 -8.99 -0.84 0.12
N SER A 30 -8.29 -1.97 0.18
CA SER A 30 -8.91 -3.26 0.50
C SER A 30 -9.45 -3.30 1.93
N LEU A 31 -8.69 -2.81 2.90
CA LEU A 31 -9.10 -2.79 4.31
C LEU A 31 -10.37 -1.96 4.53
N ASN A 32 -10.55 -0.93 3.72
CA ASN A 32 -11.65 0.03 3.91
C ASN A 32 -12.74 -0.08 2.85
N ASN A 33 -12.62 -1.03 1.93
CA ASN A 33 -13.58 -1.22 0.83
C ASN A 33 -13.84 0.09 0.07
N LEU A 34 -12.79 0.82 -0.24
CA LEU A 34 -12.90 2.13 -0.88
C LEU A 34 -13.31 1.97 -2.35
N THR A 35 -14.31 2.73 -2.76
CA THR A 35 -14.80 2.74 -4.15
C THR A 35 -14.73 4.13 -4.77
N ALA A 36 -14.29 5.13 -4.01
CA ALA A 36 -14.19 6.52 -4.46
C ALA A 36 -13.05 7.21 -3.72
N ASP A 37 -12.73 8.42 -4.16
CA ASP A 37 -11.68 9.23 -3.52
C ASP A 37 -12.07 9.55 -2.07
N LEU A 38 -11.04 9.78 -1.26
CA LEU A 38 -11.22 10.17 0.12
C LEU A 38 -11.81 11.57 0.22
N ALA A 39 -12.69 11.75 1.19
CA ALA A 39 -13.23 13.06 1.54
C ALA A 39 -12.82 13.43 2.96
N GLN A 40 -12.64 14.71 3.20
CA GLN A 40 -12.34 15.22 4.54
C GLN A 40 -13.40 14.73 5.52
N GLY A 41 -12.95 14.20 6.65
CA GLY A 41 -13.84 13.68 7.67
C GLY A 41 -14.09 12.19 7.59
N ASP A 42 -13.74 11.54 6.48
CA ASP A 42 -13.84 10.08 6.38
C ASP A 42 -12.99 9.42 7.46
N ILE A 43 -13.46 8.29 7.96
CA ILE A 43 -12.71 7.51 8.93
C ILE A 43 -12.12 6.30 8.22
N LEU A 44 -10.80 6.19 8.26
CA LEU A 44 -10.08 5.05 7.71
C LEU A 44 -9.59 4.12 8.80
N TYR A 45 -9.72 2.84 8.57
CA TYR A 45 -9.08 1.84 9.39
C TYR A 45 -7.67 1.61 8.85
N ILE A 46 -6.67 1.79 9.69
CA ILE A 46 -5.27 1.62 9.32
C ILE A 46 -4.75 0.40 10.06
N GLU A 47 -4.19 -0.54 9.32
CA GLU A 47 -3.56 -1.73 9.89
C GLU A 47 -2.23 -1.94 9.20
N ARG A 48 -1.15 -1.83 9.98
CA ARG A 48 0.22 -2.02 9.50
C ARG A 48 0.70 -3.38 9.95
N ASP A 49 1.04 -4.25 9.01
CA ASP A 49 1.65 -5.53 9.33
C ASP A 49 3.14 -5.34 9.53
N GLU A 50 3.56 -5.27 10.79
CA GLU A 50 4.95 -5.00 11.15
C GLU A 50 5.89 -6.17 10.86
N ARG A 51 5.34 -7.34 10.54
CA ARG A 51 6.14 -8.49 10.12
C ARG A 51 6.62 -8.35 8.68
N MET A 52 5.96 -7.51 7.90
CA MET A 52 6.29 -7.27 6.49
C MET A 52 7.20 -6.06 6.36
N ARG A 53 8.19 -6.19 5.49
CA ARG A 53 9.08 -5.08 5.18
C ARG A 53 8.42 -4.18 4.14
N ILE A 54 8.63 -2.86 4.26
CA ILE A 54 8.18 -1.91 3.26
C ILE A 54 9.30 -1.69 2.25
N TYR A 55 8.95 -1.79 0.98
CA TYR A 55 9.83 -1.57 -0.14
C TYR A 55 9.21 -0.51 -1.06
N THR A 56 10.02 0.44 -1.50
CA THR A 56 9.56 1.44 -2.46
C THR A 56 9.97 1.01 -3.86
N VAL A 57 8.99 0.88 -4.74
CA VAL A 57 9.26 0.47 -6.13
C VAL A 57 10.14 1.52 -6.81
N GLY A 58 11.27 1.09 -7.34
CA GLY A 58 12.21 1.95 -8.03
C GLY A 58 11.85 2.18 -9.49
N VAL A 59 12.59 3.08 -10.12
CA VAL A 59 12.39 3.38 -11.55
C VAL A 59 12.69 2.12 -12.38
N HIS A 60 11.82 1.84 -13.35
CA HIS A 60 11.92 0.66 -14.23
C HIS A 60 11.80 -0.70 -13.53
N GLU A 61 11.44 -0.73 -12.25
CA GLU A 61 11.18 -2.00 -11.58
C GLU A 61 9.77 -2.50 -11.89
N THR A 62 9.66 -3.82 -12.01
CA THR A 62 8.39 -4.49 -12.24
C THR A 62 8.18 -5.55 -11.15
N ALA A 63 6.97 -6.09 -11.05
CA ALA A 63 6.71 -7.18 -10.12
C ALA A 63 7.63 -8.36 -10.42
N GLU A 64 7.90 -8.64 -11.69
CA GLU A 64 8.80 -9.72 -12.11
C GLU A 64 10.24 -9.47 -11.67
N SER A 65 10.76 -8.26 -11.90
CA SER A 65 12.15 -7.96 -11.55
C SER A 65 12.36 -7.97 -10.03
N ILE A 66 11.40 -7.47 -9.29
CA ILE A 66 11.45 -7.48 -7.82
C ILE A 66 11.34 -8.91 -7.29
N ALA A 67 10.43 -9.70 -7.86
CA ALA A 67 10.25 -11.09 -7.46
C ALA A 67 11.53 -11.91 -7.65
N GLN A 68 12.21 -11.70 -8.77
CA GLN A 68 13.47 -12.38 -9.04
C GLN A 68 14.55 -11.99 -8.04
N LYS A 69 14.62 -10.71 -7.70
CA LYS A 69 15.61 -10.17 -6.76
C LYS A 69 15.41 -10.69 -5.34
N TYR A 70 14.17 -10.88 -4.93
CA TYR A 70 13.83 -11.26 -3.55
C TYR A 70 13.32 -12.70 -3.42
N CYS A 71 13.51 -13.53 -4.44
CA CYS A 71 13.20 -14.96 -4.40
C CYS A 71 11.73 -15.24 -4.07
N THR A 72 10.83 -14.52 -4.74
CA THR A 72 9.39 -14.70 -4.61
C THR A 72 8.76 -14.74 -6.01
N THR A 73 7.45 -14.62 -6.10
CA THR A 73 6.75 -14.61 -7.38
C THR A 73 6.03 -13.29 -7.59
N PRO A 74 5.84 -12.86 -8.86
CA PRO A 74 5.07 -11.64 -9.14
C PRO A 74 3.64 -11.73 -8.58
N GLU A 75 3.03 -12.89 -8.68
CA GLU A 75 1.66 -13.12 -8.22
C GLU A 75 1.55 -12.89 -6.72
N LYS A 76 2.54 -13.38 -5.96
CA LYS A 76 2.55 -13.20 -4.50
C LYS A 76 2.71 -11.73 -4.13
N ILE A 77 3.61 -11.00 -4.82
CA ILE A 77 3.81 -9.58 -4.58
C ILE A 77 2.51 -8.82 -4.83
N LEU A 78 1.87 -9.05 -5.97
CA LEU A 78 0.63 -8.34 -6.31
C LEU A 78 -0.50 -8.69 -5.35
N SER A 79 -0.63 -9.97 -4.99
CA SER A 79 -1.66 -10.43 -4.07
C SER A 79 -1.47 -9.85 -2.66
N ASP A 80 -0.23 -9.90 -2.14
CA ASP A 80 0.06 -9.38 -0.79
C ASP A 80 -0.22 -7.88 -0.68
N ASN A 81 -0.17 -7.18 -1.80
CA ASN A 81 -0.35 -5.73 -1.83
C ASN A 81 -1.70 -5.30 -2.39
N ALA A 82 -2.55 -6.25 -2.75
CA ALA A 82 -3.90 -6.01 -3.27
C ALA A 82 -3.89 -5.04 -4.46
N VAL A 83 -2.96 -5.23 -5.38
CA VAL A 83 -2.84 -4.42 -6.60
C VAL A 83 -2.67 -5.33 -7.81
N ASP A 84 -2.98 -4.78 -8.99
CA ASP A 84 -2.84 -5.51 -10.25
C ASP A 84 -1.51 -5.25 -10.94
N TYR A 85 -0.84 -4.17 -10.59
CA TYR A 85 0.46 -3.81 -11.16
C TYR A 85 1.20 -2.87 -10.20
N LEU A 86 2.50 -2.72 -10.43
CA LEU A 86 3.36 -1.83 -9.65
C LEU A 86 3.79 -0.64 -10.49
N PHE A 87 4.04 0.49 -9.83
CA PHE A 87 4.57 1.68 -10.49
C PHE A 87 5.61 2.36 -9.60
N TYR A 88 6.42 3.20 -10.22
CA TYR A 88 7.49 3.91 -9.54
C TYR A 88 6.97 4.70 -8.32
N GLY A 89 7.64 4.54 -7.20
CA GLY A 89 7.31 5.24 -5.97
C GLY A 89 6.28 4.56 -5.10
N LEU A 90 5.63 3.49 -5.59
CA LEU A 90 4.63 2.77 -4.81
C LEU A 90 5.29 2.09 -3.61
N LYS A 91 4.68 2.23 -2.43
CA LYS A 91 5.08 1.45 -1.25
C LYS A 91 4.41 0.10 -1.30
N ILE A 92 5.16 -0.96 -1.07
CA ILE A 92 4.63 -2.31 -1.05
C ILE A 92 5.18 -3.08 0.14
N TYR A 93 4.43 -4.10 0.56
CA TYR A 93 4.95 -5.14 1.45
C TYR A 93 5.81 -6.10 0.64
N LEU A 94 6.92 -6.51 1.23
CA LEU A 94 7.82 -7.42 0.53
C LEU A 94 8.45 -8.48 1.48
#